data_940a7122c2de6c44c5a7ca48c9a57376
#
_entry.id   940a7122c2de6c44c5a7ca48c9a57376
#
_cell.length_a   1.000
_cell.length_b   1.000
_cell.length_c   1.000
_cell.angle_alpha   90.00
_cell.angle_beta   90.00
_cell.angle_gamma   90.00
#
_symmetry.space_group_name_H-M   'P 1'
#
loop_
_entity.id
_entity.type
_entity.pdbx_description
1 polymer ?
#
loop_
_entity_poly.entity_id
_entity_poly.type
_entity_poly.pdbx_seq_one_letter_code
_entity_poly.pdbx_strand_id
1 'polypeptide(L)'
;DCFMIITSGQPVKAVQSGMKSLYAQAKTEYNVLGVGTTGSGRNLAGALVGADIIKNEITAHAVAASTYVPDVQTILEIGGQDSKIIILRDGIVTDFAMNTVCAAGTGSFLDQQASRLNVPIENFGDVALRSTSPARIAGRCGVFAESDLIHKQQLGYPEEDLLYGLCQALVRNYLSNLALGKEILPTVTFQGGVATNKGMVKAFEEALGLKVTVPDNHQNMGAIGAALLAMENHQFTEQPTKFKGQHVGDMKFNSTTHQCAGCSNNCEIVTITEEDPDNPLKEGEKPKIIARWGGTCGKWDLA
;
A
#
# COMPACT_ATOMS: atom_id res chain seq x y z
N ASP A 1 8.35 -8.16 14.13
CA ASP A 1 6.88 -8.31 14.20
C ASP A 1 6.25 -7.39 13.15
N CYS A 2 5.25 -7.89 12.43
CA CYS A 2 4.49 -7.13 11.44
C CYS A 2 3.01 -7.17 11.81
N PHE A 3 2.32 -6.04 11.67
CA PHE A 3 0.87 -5.99 11.82
C PHE A 3 0.26 -4.92 10.90
N MET A 4 -1.02 -5.03 10.66
CA MET A 4 -1.78 -4.12 9.80
C MET A 4 -2.94 -3.49 10.59
N ILE A 5 -3.16 -2.20 10.38
CA ILE A 5 -4.28 -1.45 10.93
C ILE A 5 -5.02 -0.76 9.81
N ILE A 6 -6.34 -0.94 9.78
CA ILE A 6 -7.22 -0.22 8.84
C ILE A 6 -7.37 1.22 9.32
N THR A 7 -7.08 2.18 8.45
CA THR A 7 -7.08 3.62 8.80
C THR A 7 -8.50 4.18 9.01
N SER A 8 -9.52 3.60 8.38
CA SER A 8 -10.92 4.06 8.45
C SER A 8 -11.08 5.57 8.23
N GLY A 9 -10.28 6.15 7.32
CA GLY A 9 -10.26 7.59 7.05
C GLY A 9 -9.59 8.45 8.13
N GLN A 10 -8.95 7.85 9.15
CA GLN A 10 -8.31 8.56 10.27
C GLN A 10 -6.83 8.15 10.40
N PRO A 11 -5.96 8.54 9.44
CA PRO A 11 -4.58 8.07 9.38
C PRO A 11 -3.75 8.44 10.61
N VAL A 12 -3.97 9.61 11.20
CA VAL A 12 -3.28 10.02 12.42
C VAL A 12 -3.57 9.05 13.56
N LYS A 13 -4.85 8.75 13.80
CA LYS A 13 -5.25 7.80 14.85
C LYS A 13 -4.76 6.38 14.55
N ALA A 14 -4.71 5.98 13.30
CA ALA A 14 -4.18 4.67 12.92
C ALA A 14 -2.69 4.55 13.27
N VAL A 15 -1.88 5.57 12.97
CA VAL A 15 -0.46 5.62 13.37
C VAL A 15 -0.34 5.57 14.88
N GLN A 16 -1.11 6.40 15.62
CA GLN A 16 -1.07 6.41 17.08
C GLN A 16 -1.44 5.06 17.71
N SER A 17 -2.52 4.45 17.22
CA SER A 17 -2.95 3.12 17.69
C SER A 17 -1.92 2.06 17.35
N GLY A 18 -1.32 2.14 16.16
CA GLY A 18 -0.24 1.26 15.73
C GLY A 18 0.97 1.35 16.65
N MET A 19 1.39 2.55 16.98
CA MET A 19 2.50 2.77 17.91
C MET A 19 2.20 2.21 19.30
N LYS A 20 1.00 2.46 19.85
CA LYS A 20 0.58 1.87 21.13
C LYS A 20 0.58 0.35 21.10
N SER A 21 0.05 -0.24 20.03
CA SER A 21 0.01 -1.70 19.86
C SER A 21 1.41 -2.30 19.75
N LEU A 22 2.32 -1.63 19.03
CA LEU A 22 3.71 -2.06 18.87
C LEU A 22 4.40 -2.15 20.25
N TYR A 23 4.32 -1.08 21.04
CA TYR A 23 4.94 -1.05 22.35
C TYR A 23 4.27 -1.99 23.37
N ALA A 24 2.95 -2.17 23.29
CA ALA A 24 2.25 -3.13 24.15
C ALA A 24 2.63 -4.60 23.85
N GLN A 25 2.98 -4.92 22.62
CA GLN A 25 3.43 -6.26 22.21
C GLN A 25 4.92 -6.47 22.43
N ALA A 26 5.68 -5.41 22.62
CA ALA A 26 7.11 -5.47 22.89
C ALA A 26 7.39 -6.22 24.20
N LYS A 27 8.02 -7.39 24.09
CA LYS A 27 8.38 -8.23 25.27
C LYS A 27 9.67 -7.78 25.95
N THR A 28 10.42 -6.92 25.29
CA THR A 28 11.72 -6.40 25.74
C THR A 28 11.82 -4.94 25.37
N GLU A 29 12.69 -4.22 26.06
CA GLU A 29 13.04 -2.87 25.69
C GLU A 29 13.83 -2.87 24.37
N TYR A 30 13.37 -2.10 23.37
CA TYR A 30 14.03 -2.01 22.07
C TYR A 30 14.78 -0.68 21.96
N ASN A 31 15.99 -0.74 21.44
CA ASN A 31 16.69 0.43 20.96
C ASN A 31 16.40 0.59 19.46
N VAL A 32 15.59 1.57 19.11
CA VAL A 32 15.24 1.86 17.71
C VAL A 32 16.38 2.68 17.10
N LEU A 33 17.05 2.13 16.09
CA LEU A 33 18.19 2.77 15.42
C LEU A 33 17.77 3.64 14.24
N GLY A 34 16.61 3.37 13.64
CA GLY A 34 16.08 4.15 12.53
C GLY A 34 14.63 3.81 12.20
N VAL A 35 13.91 4.77 11.62
CA VAL A 35 12.53 4.63 11.19
C VAL A 35 12.36 5.10 9.77
N GLY A 36 11.75 4.26 8.94
CA GLY A 36 11.39 4.57 7.56
C GLY A 36 9.88 4.61 7.35
N THR A 37 9.42 5.50 6.49
CA THR A 37 8.02 5.58 6.05
C THR A 37 7.90 5.52 4.54
N THR A 38 6.79 4.94 4.06
CA THR A 38 6.51 4.77 2.63
C THR A 38 5.00 4.79 2.34
N GLY A 39 4.61 4.67 1.09
CA GLY A 39 3.23 4.71 0.63
C GLY A 39 2.73 6.13 0.38
N SER A 40 1.45 6.27 0.04
CA SER A 40 0.82 7.57 -0.23
C SER A 40 0.78 8.48 1.02
N GLY A 41 0.67 7.89 2.21
CA GLY A 41 0.69 8.60 3.50
C GLY A 41 2.07 8.83 4.10
N ARG A 42 3.15 8.53 3.39
CA ARG A 42 4.53 8.53 3.92
C ARG A 42 4.96 9.82 4.59
N ASN A 43 4.61 10.97 4.02
CA ASN A 43 4.98 12.28 4.57
C ASN A 43 4.27 12.55 5.90
N LEU A 44 2.96 12.26 5.96
CA LEU A 44 2.19 12.39 7.19
C LEU A 44 2.74 11.45 8.26
N ALA A 45 2.86 10.16 7.96
CA ALA A 45 3.38 9.17 8.88
C ALA A 45 4.80 9.54 9.35
N GLY A 46 5.66 9.96 8.42
CA GLY A 46 7.02 10.40 8.72
C GLY A 46 7.08 11.56 9.70
N ALA A 47 6.24 12.58 9.49
CA ALA A 47 6.15 13.72 10.39
C ALA A 47 5.64 13.34 11.78
N LEU A 48 4.67 12.43 11.86
CA LEU A 48 4.10 11.97 13.13
C LEU A 48 5.13 11.19 13.96
N VAL A 49 5.80 10.23 13.35
CA VAL A 49 6.73 9.33 14.06
C VAL A 49 8.15 9.89 14.20
N GLY A 50 8.50 10.93 13.46
CA GLY A 50 9.88 11.42 13.34
C GLY A 50 10.74 10.46 12.52
N ALA A 51 10.31 10.15 11.27
CA ALA A 51 11.05 9.23 10.43
C ALA A 51 12.41 9.79 10.00
N ASP A 52 13.41 8.93 9.99
CA ASP A 52 14.77 9.24 9.51
C ASP A 52 14.83 9.25 7.99
N ILE A 53 13.98 8.42 7.36
CA ILE A 53 13.89 8.31 5.92
C ILE A 53 12.44 8.22 5.44
N ILE A 54 12.13 8.94 4.38
CA ILE A 54 10.83 8.92 3.70
C ILE A 54 11.08 8.52 2.25
N LYS A 55 10.57 7.37 1.83
CA LYS A 55 10.76 6.85 0.47
C LYS A 55 9.43 6.52 -0.18
N ASN A 56 9.41 6.64 -1.51
CA ASN A 56 8.24 6.21 -2.27
C ASN A 56 8.07 4.69 -2.23
N GLU A 57 6.85 4.23 -2.47
CA GLU A 57 6.50 2.82 -2.41
C GLU A 57 7.19 1.97 -3.46
N ILE A 58 7.52 2.52 -4.64
CA ILE A 58 8.21 1.77 -5.70
C ILE A 58 9.57 1.31 -5.20
N THR A 59 10.35 2.22 -4.62
CA THR A 59 11.66 1.91 -4.05
C THR A 59 11.54 0.93 -2.89
N ALA A 60 10.59 1.14 -1.97
CA ALA A 60 10.41 0.26 -0.82
C ALA A 60 10.05 -1.16 -1.24
N HIS A 61 9.07 -1.32 -2.14
CA HIS A 61 8.69 -2.65 -2.66
C HIS A 61 9.83 -3.34 -3.41
N ALA A 62 10.61 -2.60 -4.20
CA ALA A 62 11.75 -3.15 -4.93
C ALA A 62 12.84 -3.66 -3.99
N VAL A 63 13.22 -2.88 -2.97
CA VAL A 63 14.23 -3.28 -1.97
C VAL A 63 13.79 -4.51 -1.21
N ALA A 64 12.53 -4.53 -0.72
CA ALA A 64 12.01 -5.70 -0.02
C ALA A 64 11.98 -6.94 -0.93
N ALA A 65 11.47 -6.80 -2.17
CA ALA A 65 11.40 -7.91 -3.10
C ALA A 65 12.79 -8.49 -3.42
N SER A 66 13.77 -7.64 -3.70
CA SER A 66 15.13 -8.09 -3.97
C SER A 66 15.80 -8.78 -2.78
N THR A 67 15.37 -8.47 -1.56
CA THR A 67 15.87 -9.12 -0.35
C THR A 67 15.25 -10.50 -0.12
N TYR A 68 13.94 -10.66 -0.40
CA TYR A 68 13.20 -11.88 -0.10
C TYR A 68 13.10 -12.86 -1.28
N VAL A 69 13.21 -12.36 -2.50
CA VAL A 69 13.08 -13.16 -3.73
C VAL A 69 14.33 -12.97 -4.59
N PRO A 70 15.27 -13.92 -4.54
CA PRO A 70 16.48 -13.85 -5.35
C PRO A 70 16.17 -13.69 -6.84
N ASP A 71 16.95 -12.89 -7.53
CA ASP A 71 16.86 -12.65 -8.98
C ASP A 71 15.48 -12.18 -9.45
N VAL A 72 14.72 -11.47 -8.60
CA VAL A 72 13.43 -10.91 -8.97
C VAL A 72 13.59 -9.88 -10.09
N GLN A 73 12.80 -10.05 -11.17
CA GLN A 73 12.81 -9.13 -12.31
C GLN A 73 11.47 -8.42 -12.52
N THR A 74 10.37 -9.00 -11.98
CA THR A 74 9.05 -8.40 -12.10
C THR A 74 8.30 -8.50 -10.78
N ILE A 75 7.82 -7.38 -10.29
CA ILE A 75 6.98 -7.29 -9.10
C ILE A 75 5.58 -6.91 -9.56
N LEU A 76 4.61 -7.77 -9.26
CA LEU A 76 3.19 -7.48 -9.32
C LEU A 76 2.76 -7.08 -7.91
N GLU A 77 2.11 -5.93 -7.75
CA GLU A 77 1.60 -5.49 -6.45
C GLU A 77 0.15 -5.05 -6.59
N ILE A 78 -0.71 -5.60 -5.74
CA ILE A 78 -2.11 -5.18 -5.65
C ILE A 78 -2.44 -4.97 -4.17
N GLY A 79 -2.60 -3.70 -3.83
CA GLY A 79 -3.06 -3.25 -2.53
C GLY A 79 -4.59 -3.13 -2.46
N GLY A 80 -5.08 -2.54 -1.37
CA GLY A 80 -6.51 -2.28 -1.19
C GLY A 80 -7.06 -1.17 -2.10
N GLN A 81 -6.27 -0.15 -2.40
CA GLN A 81 -6.71 1.06 -3.12
C GLN A 81 -5.97 1.32 -4.43
N ASP A 82 -4.81 0.76 -4.61
CA ASP A 82 -4.00 0.92 -5.81
C ASP A 82 -3.35 -0.41 -6.23
N SER A 83 -2.73 -0.40 -7.39
CA SER A 83 -1.93 -1.50 -7.89
C SER A 83 -0.74 -1.00 -8.69
N LYS A 84 0.33 -1.78 -8.69
CA LYS A 84 1.60 -1.39 -9.31
C LYS A 84 2.26 -2.59 -9.98
N ILE A 85 2.95 -2.32 -11.08
CA ILE A 85 3.95 -3.21 -11.64
C ILE A 85 5.30 -2.52 -11.57
N ILE A 86 6.33 -3.26 -11.13
CA ILE A 86 7.70 -2.75 -11.05
C ILE A 86 8.60 -3.72 -11.79
N ILE A 87 9.39 -3.20 -12.71
CA ILE A 87 10.33 -3.97 -13.50
C ILE A 87 11.75 -3.70 -13.00
N LEU A 88 12.44 -4.77 -12.65
CA LEU A 88 13.84 -4.71 -12.24
C LEU A 88 14.73 -5.37 -13.29
N ARG A 89 15.94 -4.85 -13.41
CA ARG A 89 17.04 -5.48 -14.13
C ARG A 89 18.29 -5.32 -13.27
N ASP A 90 18.94 -6.43 -12.98
CA ASP A 90 20.12 -6.47 -12.11
C ASP A 90 19.90 -5.79 -10.74
N GLY A 91 18.70 -5.97 -10.15
CA GLY A 91 18.30 -5.39 -8.88
C GLY A 91 17.92 -3.89 -8.94
N ILE A 92 17.99 -3.26 -10.11
CA ILE A 92 17.68 -1.84 -10.32
C ILE A 92 16.28 -1.71 -10.94
N VAL A 93 15.47 -0.78 -10.41
CA VAL A 93 14.17 -0.45 -11.02
C VAL A 93 14.41 0.28 -12.33
N THR A 94 14.00 -0.34 -13.44
CA THR A 94 14.14 0.22 -14.79
C THR A 94 12.84 0.80 -15.32
N ASP A 95 11.69 0.30 -14.87
CA ASP A 95 10.37 0.79 -15.27
C ASP A 95 9.31 0.46 -14.21
N PHE A 96 8.24 1.23 -14.18
CA PHE A 96 7.07 0.95 -13.35
C PHE A 96 5.81 1.58 -13.92
N ALA A 97 4.66 1.08 -13.50
CA ALA A 97 3.38 1.74 -13.69
C ALA A 97 2.49 1.57 -12.45
N MET A 98 1.61 2.52 -12.24
CA MET A 98 0.67 2.54 -11.11
C MET A 98 -0.75 2.79 -11.60
N ASN A 99 -1.71 2.08 -11.02
CA ASN A 99 -3.13 2.39 -11.13
C ASN A 99 -3.61 3.00 -9.80
N THR A 100 -3.84 4.30 -9.81
CA THR A 100 -4.31 5.06 -8.64
C THR A 100 -5.75 5.56 -8.78
N VAL A 101 -6.39 5.28 -9.93
CA VAL A 101 -7.69 5.87 -10.28
C VAL A 101 -8.81 4.83 -10.40
N CYS A 102 -8.51 3.66 -10.95
CA CYS A 102 -9.53 2.66 -11.25
C CYS A 102 -9.61 1.58 -10.17
N ALA A 103 -10.72 1.56 -9.43
CA ALA A 103 -10.97 0.54 -8.40
C ALA A 103 -11.01 -0.90 -8.95
N ALA A 104 -11.37 -1.10 -10.23
CA ALA A 104 -11.46 -2.42 -10.85
C ALA A 104 -10.16 -3.25 -10.82
N GLY A 105 -9.01 -2.60 -10.60
CA GLY A 105 -7.70 -3.24 -10.50
C GLY A 105 -7.17 -3.35 -9.07
N THR A 106 -8.01 -3.27 -8.05
CA THR A 106 -7.59 -3.17 -6.64
C THR A 106 -8.30 -4.17 -5.74
N GLY A 107 -7.78 -4.36 -4.54
CA GLY A 107 -8.35 -5.26 -3.53
C GLY A 107 -9.75 -4.85 -3.09
N SER A 108 -10.02 -3.55 -2.94
CA SER A 108 -11.36 -3.08 -2.53
C SER A 108 -12.46 -3.45 -3.51
N PHE A 109 -12.14 -3.60 -4.80
CA PHE A 109 -13.10 -4.14 -5.76
C PHE A 109 -13.45 -5.61 -5.45
N LEU A 110 -12.46 -6.44 -5.14
CA LEU A 110 -12.70 -7.83 -4.74
C LEU A 110 -13.50 -7.91 -3.44
N ASP A 111 -13.17 -7.09 -2.44
CA ASP A 111 -13.90 -7.01 -1.16
C ASP A 111 -15.38 -6.68 -1.39
N GLN A 112 -15.64 -5.71 -2.27
CA GLN A 112 -17.01 -5.31 -2.60
C GLN A 112 -17.77 -6.44 -3.29
N GLN A 113 -17.15 -7.14 -4.24
CA GLN A 113 -17.81 -8.25 -4.93
C GLN A 113 -18.00 -9.48 -4.03
N ALA A 114 -17.01 -9.79 -3.17
CA ALA A 114 -17.12 -10.83 -2.15
C ALA A 114 -18.30 -10.57 -1.20
N SER A 115 -18.39 -9.35 -0.67
CA SER A 115 -19.50 -8.93 0.18
C SER A 115 -20.86 -9.06 -0.50
N ARG A 116 -20.95 -8.70 -1.79
CA ARG A 116 -22.17 -8.82 -2.59
C ARG A 116 -22.63 -10.27 -2.76
N LEU A 117 -21.67 -11.19 -2.93
CA LEU A 117 -21.92 -12.62 -3.06
C LEU A 117 -22.08 -13.33 -1.70
N ASN A 118 -21.98 -12.61 -0.57
CA ASN A 118 -21.95 -13.15 0.80
C ASN A 118 -20.83 -14.17 1.02
N VAL A 119 -19.69 -13.99 0.34
CA VAL A 119 -18.50 -14.81 0.51
C VAL A 119 -17.52 -14.06 1.40
N PRO A 120 -17.04 -14.61 2.51
CA PRO A 120 -15.95 -14.03 3.27
C PRO A 120 -14.71 -13.88 2.38
N ILE A 121 -14.06 -12.70 2.41
CA ILE A 121 -12.94 -12.41 1.51
C ILE A 121 -11.79 -13.41 1.69
N GLU A 122 -11.61 -13.92 2.89
CA GLU A 122 -10.61 -14.92 3.24
C GLU A 122 -10.83 -16.24 2.51
N ASN A 123 -12.09 -16.58 2.20
CA ASN A 123 -12.46 -17.82 1.51
C ASN A 123 -12.51 -17.66 -0.01
N PHE A 124 -12.47 -16.42 -0.51
CA PHE A 124 -12.67 -16.11 -1.93
C PHE A 124 -11.74 -16.92 -2.83
N GLY A 125 -10.43 -16.93 -2.53
CA GLY A 125 -9.45 -17.63 -3.34
C GLY A 125 -9.65 -19.14 -3.36
N ASP A 126 -9.94 -19.74 -2.21
CA ASP A 126 -10.13 -21.21 -2.10
C ASP A 126 -11.44 -21.66 -2.78
N VAL A 127 -12.49 -20.85 -2.74
CA VAL A 127 -13.73 -21.13 -3.51
C VAL A 127 -13.47 -20.97 -5.01
N ALA A 128 -12.81 -19.88 -5.43
CA ALA A 128 -12.47 -19.64 -6.82
C ALA A 128 -11.66 -20.80 -7.46
N LEU A 129 -10.76 -21.41 -6.69
CA LEU A 129 -9.94 -22.56 -7.17
C LEU A 129 -10.74 -23.82 -7.49
N ARG A 130 -11.99 -23.93 -7.03
CA ARG A 130 -12.88 -25.05 -7.37
C ARG A 130 -13.51 -24.91 -8.75
N SER A 131 -13.41 -23.75 -9.37
CA SER A 131 -13.98 -23.46 -10.68
C SER A 131 -13.48 -24.43 -11.75
N THR A 132 -14.42 -24.96 -12.54
CA THR A 132 -14.13 -25.81 -13.70
C THR A 132 -14.46 -25.12 -15.03
N SER A 133 -15.32 -24.08 -15.00
CA SER A 133 -15.75 -23.33 -16.18
C SER A 133 -15.94 -21.85 -15.84
N PRO A 134 -14.85 -21.06 -15.68
CA PRO A 134 -14.91 -19.70 -15.21
C PRO A 134 -15.84 -18.82 -16.04
N ALA A 135 -16.68 -18.05 -15.37
CA ALA A 135 -17.57 -17.11 -16.01
C ALA A 135 -16.76 -15.97 -16.67
N ARG A 136 -17.03 -15.70 -17.95
CA ARG A 136 -16.38 -14.58 -18.62
C ARG A 136 -16.98 -13.25 -18.12
N ILE A 137 -16.23 -12.51 -17.33
CA ILE A 137 -16.62 -11.22 -16.74
C ILE A 137 -15.83 -10.09 -17.43
N ALA A 138 -16.45 -8.93 -17.63
CA ALA A 138 -15.78 -7.76 -18.19
C ALA A 138 -14.59 -7.32 -17.30
N GLY A 139 -13.42 -7.06 -17.90
CA GLY A 139 -12.21 -6.72 -17.15
C GLY A 139 -11.79 -5.25 -17.23
N ARG A 140 -12.38 -4.41 -18.12
CA ARG A 140 -11.90 -3.03 -18.30
C ARG A 140 -12.48 -2.02 -17.32
N CYS A 141 -13.70 -2.23 -16.87
CA CYS A 141 -14.43 -1.28 -16.03
C CYS A 141 -15.14 -2.02 -14.90
N GLY A 142 -14.98 -1.55 -13.66
CA GLY A 142 -15.59 -2.16 -12.48
C GLY A 142 -17.12 -2.20 -12.57
N VAL A 143 -17.75 -1.16 -13.11
CA VAL A 143 -19.21 -1.10 -13.31
C VAL A 143 -19.70 -2.22 -14.25
N PHE A 144 -18.99 -2.43 -15.35
CA PHE A 144 -19.35 -3.51 -16.28
C PHE A 144 -19.01 -4.89 -15.71
N ALA A 145 -17.92 -5.02 -14.97
CA ALA A 145 -17.61 -6.27 -14.28
C ALA A 145 -18.69 -6.65 -13.28
N GLU A 146 -19.18 -5.68 -12.50
CA GLU A 146 -20.27 -5.87 -11.53
C GLU A 146 -21.58 -6.20 -12.23
N SER A 147 -21.94 -5.51 -13.30
CA SER A 147 -23.15 -5.79 -14.08
C SER A 147 -23.12 -7.19 -14.69
N ASP A 148 -21.98 -7.60 -15.25
CA ASP A 148 -21.78 -8.95 -15.79
C ASP A 148 -21.89 -10.01 -14.70
N LEU A 149 -21.31 -9.76 -13.52
CA LEU A 149 -21.38 -10.66 -12.37
C LEU A 149 -22.82 -10.91 -11.97
N ILE A 150 -23.61 -9.84 -11.78
CA ILE A 150 -25.03 -9.92 -11.40
C ILE A 150 -25.82 -10.70 -12.46
N HIS A 151 -25.61 -10.37 -13.73
CA HIS A 151 -26.32 -11.05 -14.82
C HIS A 151 -26.02 -12.55 -14.85
N LYS A 152 -24.76 -12.95 -14.69
CA LYS A 152 -24.36 -14.35 -14.67
C LYS A 152 -24.84 -15.10 -13.43
N GLN A 153 -24.88 -14.43 -12.28
CA GLN A 153 -25.50 -14.97 -11.07
C GLN A 153 -26.99 -15.28 -11.31
N GLN A 154 -27.72 -14.37 -11.96
CA GLN A 154 -29.13 -14.57 -12.31
C GLN A 154 -29.33 -15.72 -13.33
N LEU A 155 -28.35 -15.97 -14.18
CA LEU A 155 -28.36 -17.10 -15.10
C LEU A 155 -27.99 -18.44 -14.42
N GLY A 156 -27.70 -18.45 -13.12
CA GLY A 156 -27.44 -19.67 -12.35
C GLY A 156 -25.99 -20.19 -12.48
N TYR A 157 -25.02 -19.33 -12.83
CA TYR A 157 -23.61 -19.73 -12.78
C TYR A 157 -23.21 -20.10 -11.35
N PRO A 158 -22.43 -21.19 -11.15
CA PRO A 158 -21.88 -21.55 -9.84
C PRO A 158 -21.01 -20.45 -9.25
N GLU A 159 -21.02 -20.34 -7.92
CA GLU A 159 -20.28 -19.30 -7.19
C GLU A 159 -18.78 -19.35 -7.51
N GLU A 160 -18.17 -20.54 -7.51
CA GLU A 160 -16.76 -20.75 -7.84
C GLU A 160 -16.41 -20.25 -9.24
N ASP A 161 -17.30 -20.41 -10.22
CA ASP A 161 -17.08 -19.96 -11.61
C ASP A 161 -17.18 -18.43 -11.70
N LEU A 162 -18.06 -17.81 -10.91
CA LEU A 162 -18.16 -16.34 -10.80
C LEU A 162 -16.90 -15.75 -10.16
N LEU A 163 -16.46 -16.33 -9.04
CA LEU A 163 -15.31 -15.83 -8.29
C LEU A 163 -14.00 -15.98 -9.09
N TYR A 164 -13.80 -17.10 -9.74
CA TYR A 164 -12.61 -17.26 -10.58
C TYR A 164 -12.67 -16.40 -11.84
N GLY A 165 -13.84 -16.20 -12.40
CA GLY A 165 -14.08 -15.25 -13.49
C GLY A 165 -13.73 -13.82 -13.12
N LEU A 166 -13.99 -13.41 -11.87
CA LEU A 166 -13.56 -12.11 -11.31
C LEU A 166 -12.03 -12.03 -11.19
N CYS A 167 -11.36 -13.08 -10.69
CA CYS A 167 -9.90 -13.13 -10.65
C CYS A 167 -9.30 -12.91 -12.04
N GLN A 168 -9.78 -13.63 -13.03
CA GLN A 168 -9.35 -13.49 -14.41
C GLN A 168 -9.65 -12.11 -15.00
N ALA A 169 -10.80 -11.51 -14.65
CA ALA A 169 -11.16 -10.17 -15.08
C ALA A 169 -10.21 -9.11 -14.52
N LEU A 170 -9.87 -9.21 -13.22
CA LEU A 170 -8.95 -8.31 -12.57
C LEU A 170 -7.53 -8.44 -13.13
N VAL A 171 -7.05 -9.65 -13.37
CA VAL A 171 -5.75 -9.88 -14.01
C VAL A 171 -5.71 -9.28 -15.41
N ARG A 172 -6.78 -9.46 -16.23
CA ARG A 172 -6.86 -8.82 -17.55
C ARG A 172 -6.84 -7.29 -17.45
N ASN A 173 -7.53 -6.72 -16.46
CA ASN A 173 -7.49 -5.28 -16.19
C ASN A 173 -6.08 -4.81 -15.86
N TYR A 174 -5.46 -5.48 -14.91
CA TYR A 174 -4.11 -5.19 -14.45
C TYR A 174 -3.09 -5.23 -15.61
N LEU A 175 -3.05 -6.33 -16.34
CA LEU A 175 -2.09 -6.50 -17.44
C LEU A 175 -2.32 -5.51 -18.58
N SER A 176 -3.58 -5.25 -18.95
CA SER A 176 -3.89 -4.30 -20.04
C SER A 176 -3.58 -2.84 -19.69
N ASN A 177 -3.62 -2.46 -18.41
CA ASN A 177 -3.39 -1.09 -17.99
C ASN A 177 -1.95 -0.85 -17.53
N LEU A 178 -1.36 -1.78 -16.81
CA LEU A 178 -0.05 -1.59 -16.16
C LEU A 178 1.11 -2.26 -16.89
N ALA A 179 0.85 -3.40 -17.53
CA ALA A 179 1.90 -4.16 -18.19
C ALA A 179 2.07 -3.83 -19.68
N LEU A 180 1.23 -2.94 -20.22
CA LEU A 180 1.30 -2.59 -21.64
C LEU A 180 2.69 -2.02 -22.00
N GLY A 181 3.35 -2.66 -22.96
CA GLY A 181 4.69 -2.28 -23.43
C GLY A 181 5.84 -2.64 -22.47
N LYS A 182 5.54 -3.37 -21.38
CA LYS A 182 6.57 -3.82 -20.43
C LYS A 182 6.92 -5.27 -20.68
N GLU A 183 8.21 -5.57 -20.58
CA GLU A 183 8.71 -6.95 -20.68
C GLU A 183 8.64 -7.60 -19.30
N ILE A 184 7.74 -8.56 -19.13
CA ILE A 184 7.61 -9.35 -17.90
C ILE A 184 8.54 -10.56 -17.99
N LEU A 185 9.59 -10.54 -17.18
CA LEU A 185 10.56 -11.62 -17.11
C LEU A 185 10.47 -12.36 -15.77
N PRO A 186 10.76 -13.67 -15.75
CA PRO A 186 10.96 -14.40 -14.49
C PRO A 186 12.28 -13.92 -13.82
N THR A 187 12.39 -13.89 -12.51
CA THR A 187 11.46 -14.33 -11.47
C THR A 187 10.36 -13.28 -11.25
N VAL A 188 9.12 -13.73 -11.23
CA VAL A 188 7.95 -12.87 -10.96
C VAL A 188 7.53 -13.06 -9.51
N THR A 189 7.34 -11.96 -8.76
CA THR A 189 6.77 -11.98 -7.41
C THR A 189 5.45 -11.22 -7.36
N PHE A 190 4.51 -11.70 -6.54
CA PHE A 190 3.23 -11.05 -6.29
C PHE A 190 3.14 -10.61 -4.82
N GLN A 191 2.89 -9.33 -4.59
CA GLN A 191 2.87 -8.65 -3.29
C GLN A 191 1.56 -7.90 -3.08
N GLY A 192 1.39 -7.34 -1.89
CA GLY A 192 0.18 -6.63 -1.47
C GLY A 192 -0.85 -7.56 -0.84
N GLY A 193 -1.92 -6.99 -0.31
CA GLY A 193 -2.97 -7.75 0.39
C GLY A 193 -3.67 -8.77 -0.49
N VAL A 194 -3.82 -8.49 -1.78
CA VAL A 194 -4.50 -9.37 -2.74
C VAL A 194 -3.70 -10.63 -3.05
N ALA A 195 -2.39 -10.63 -2.80
CA ALA A 195 -1.57 -11.83 -3.00
C ALA A 195 -1.92 -12.99 -2.05
N THR A 196 -2.68 -12.75 -0.99
CA THR A 196 -3.31 -13.79 -0.16
C THR A 196 -4.30 -14.65 -0.95
N ASN A 197 -4.92 -14.08 -1.99
CA ASN A 197 -5.93 -14.76 -2.79
C ASN A 197 -5.30 -15.73 -3.79
N LYS A 198 -5.36 -17.02 -3.50
CA LYS A 198 -4.79 -18.09 -4.35
C LYS A 198 -5.41 -18.14 -5.75
N GLY A 199 -6.68 -17.74 -5.90
CA GLY A 199 -7.33 -17.63 -7.21
C GLY A 199 -6.69 -16.55 -8.07
N MET A 200 -6.25 -15.44 -7.46
CA MET A 200 -5.51 -14.38 -8.15
C MET A 200 -4.13 -14.84 -8.57
N VAL A 201 -3.41 -15.57 -7.71
CA VAL A 201 -2.10 -16.14 -8.03
C VAL A 201 -2.21 -17.05 -9.26
N LYS A 202 -3.15 -18.01 -9.24
CA LYS A 202 -3.43 -18.91 -10.37
C LYS A 202 -3.80 -18.14 -11.64
N ALA A 203 -4.64 -17.13 -11.53
CA ALA A 203 -5.05 -16.34 -12.69
C ALA A 203 -3.88 -15.57 -13.32
N PHE A 204 -2.93 -15.06 -12.50
CA PHE A 204 -1.69 -14.47 -13.02
C PHE A 204 -0.80 -15.50 -13.68
N GLU A 205 -0.60 -16.66 -13.06
CA GLU A 205 0.21 -17.74 -13.65
C GLU A 205 -0.33 -18.19 -15.01
N GLU A 206 -1.65 -18.38 -15.12
CA GLU A 206 -2.32 -18.72 -16.37
C GLU A 206 -2.16 -17.63 -17.44
N ALA A 207 -2.34 -16.36 -17.05
CA ALA A 207 -2.28 -15.25 -17.99
C ALA A 207 -0.86 -14.95 -18.49
N LEU A 208 0.15 -15.17 -17.65
CA LEU A 208 1.55 -14.90 -17.96
C LEU A 208 2.27 -16.12 -18.56
N GLY A 209 1.77 -17.32 -18.30
CA GLY A 209 2.51 -18.55 -18.60
C GLY A 209 3.79 -18.71 -17.77
N LEU A 210 3.87 -18.04 -16.62
CA LEU A 210 5.04 -17.99 -15.73
C LEU A 210 4.61 -18.37 -14.31
N LYS A 211 5.54 -18.93 -13.54
CA LYS A 211 5.33 -19.15 -12.11
C LYS A 211 5.40 -17.82 -11.37
N VAL A 212 4.50 -17.65 -10.41
CA VAL A 212 4.41 -16.44 -9.56
C VAL A 212 4.74 -16.82 -8.12
N THR A 213 5.77 -16.17 -7.56
CA THR A 213 6.20 -16.36 -6.18
C THR A 213 5.49 -15.37 -5.27
N VAL A 214 4.90 -15.85 -4.17
CA VAL A 214 4.31 -15.00 -3.12
C VAL A 214 5.18 -15.12 -1.88
N PRO A 215 5.87 -14.05 -1.44
CA PRO A 215 6.69 -14.08 -0.23
C PRO A 215 5.79 -14.15 1.03
N ASP A 216 6.29 -14.75 2.11
CA ASP A 216 5.53 -14.92 3.37
C ASP A 216 4.97 -13.59 3.92
N ASN A 217 5.74 -12.52 3.79
CA ASN A 217 5.35 -11.18 4.26
C ASN A 217 4.79 -10.27 3.16
N HIS A 218 4.17 -10.84 2.13
CA HIS A 218 3.69 -10.12 0.94
C HIS A 218 2.82 -8.89 1.24
N GLN A 219 2.09 -8.88 2.35
CA GLN A 219 1.24 -7.75 2.77
C GLN A 219 2.05 -6.56 3.33
N ASN A 220 3.25 -6.82 3.86
CA ASN A 220 4.05 -5.84 4.59
C ASN A 220 5.32 -5.42 3.82
N MET A 221 5.46 -5.80 2.56
CA MET A 221 6.69 -5.58 1.78
C MET A 221 7.08 -4.09 1.71
N GLY A 222 6.10 -3.19 1.59
CA GLY A 222 6.37 -1.75 1.65
C GLY A 222 7.01 -1.32 2.98
N ALA A 223 6.46 -1.77 4.10
CA ALA A 223 6.99 -1.45 5.43
C ALA A 223 8.36 -2.08 5.67
N ILE A 224 8.56 -3.32 5.24
CA ILE A 224 9.86 -4.02 5.30
C ILE A 224 10.90 -3.27 4.48
N GLY A 225 10.57 -2.86 3.25
CA GLY A 225 11.48 -2.09 2.41
C GLY A 225 11.84 -0.73 3.02
N ALA A 226 10.88 -0.05 3.65
CA ALA A 226 11.15 1.18 4.38
C ALA A 226 12.09 0.95 5.57
N ALA A 227 11.93 -0.15 6.30
CA ALA A 227 12.81 -0.52 7.41
C ALA A 227 14.23 -0.86 6.94
N LEU A 228 14.37 -1.62 5.84
CA LEU A 228 15.67 -1.93 5.24
C LEU A 228 16.40 -0.67 4.79
N LEU A 229 15.70 0.25 4.15
CA LEU A 229 16.23 1.55 3.75
C LEU A 229 16.62 2.43 4.95
N ALA A 230 15.87 2.38 6.05
CA ALA A 230 16.23 3.09 7.28
C ALA A 230 17.48 2.50 7.92
N MET A 231 17.62 1.17 7.90
CA MET A 231 18.82 0.48 8.37
C MET A 231 20.04 0.87 7.55
N GLU A 232 19.95 0.87 6.24
CA GLU A 232 21.01 1.30 5.33
C GLU A 232 21.41 2.76 5.59
N ASN A 233 20.43 3.65 5.73
CA ASN A 233 20.66 5.05 6.04
C ASN A 233 21.39 5.24 7.38
N HIS A 234 21.00 4.50 8.42
CA HIS A 234 21.66 4.55 9.72
C HIS A 234 23.13 4.08 9.62
N GLN A 235 23.39 2.96 8.93
CA GLN A 235 24.73 2.45 8.71
C GLN A 235 25.63 3.43 7.94
N PHE A 236 25.05 4.20 7.01
CA PHE A 236 25.81 5.16 6.21
C PHE A 236 26.05 6.48 6.93
N THR A 237 25.07 6.98 7.68
CA THR A 237 25.11 8.32 8.30
C THR A 237 25.61 8.31 9.73
N GLU A 238 25.45 7.19 10.44
CA GLU A 238 25.72 7.04 11.88
C GLU A 238 25.02 8.11 12.76
N GLN A 239 24.00 8.78 12.21
CA GLN A 239 23.26 9.80 12.94
C GLN A 239 22.26 9.17 13.91
N PRO A 240 22.04 9.80 15.09
CA PRO A 240 20.99 9.36 15.99
C PRO A 240 19.62 9.51 15.34
N THR A 241 18.72 8.54 15.62
CA THR A 241 17.38 8.58 15.08
C THR A 241 16.57 9.78 15.57
N LYS A 242 15.71 10.29 14.69
CA LYS A 242 14.72 11.34 15.00
C LYS A 242 13.42 10.77 15.57
N PHE A 243 13.36 9.45 15.73
CA PHE A 243 12.18 8.75 16.17
C PHE A 243 11.67 9.24 17.52
N LYS A 244 10.39 9.59 17.57
CA LYS A 244 9.75 10.17 18.77
C LYS A 244 9.36 9.14 19.84
N GLY A 245 9.62 7.84 19.58
CA GLY A 245 9.33 6.78 20.54
C GLY A 245 7.83 6.52 20.77
N GLN A 246 7.53 5.96 21.94
CA GLN A 246 6.16 5.64 22.33
C GLN A 246 5.26 6.86 22.54
N HIS A 247 5.83 8.05 22.77
CA HIS A 247 5.09 9.30 23.01
C HIS A 247 4.17 9.67 21.86
N VAL A 248 4.48 9.25 20.62
CA VAL A 248 3.63 9.47 19.43
C VAL A 248 2.17 9.05 19.68
N GLY A 249 1.97 7.96 20.45
CA GLY A 249 0.64 7.46 20.78
C GLY A 249 -0.23 8.47 21.56
N ASP A 250 0.37 9.34 22.35
CA ASP A 250 -0.31 10.27 23.28
C ASP A 250 -0.24 11.74 22.85
N MET A 251 0.60 12.06 21.86
CA MET A 251 0.73 13.40 21.30
C MET A 251 -0.58 13.88 20.64
N LYS A 252 -0.83 15.18 20.71
CA LYS A 252 -1.94 15.81 19.99
C LYS A 252 -1.45 16.33 18.65
N PHE A 253 -2.06 15.85 17.58
CA PHE A 253 -1.79 16.31 16.24
C PHE A 253 -3.03 17.00 15.66
N ASN A 254 -2.83 18.23 15.15
CA ASN A 254 -3.88 18.97 14.47
C ASN A 254 -3.51 19.17 13.00
N SER A 255 -4.48 18.92 12.13
CA SER A 255 -4.36 19.19 10.70
C SER A 255 -5.19 20.39 10.32
N THR A 256 -4.58 21.34 9.63
CA THR A 256 -5.27 22.50 9.07
C THR A 256 -4.97 22.62 7.60
N THR A 257 -5.95 23.09 6.82
CA THR A 257 -5.79 23.33 5.40
C THR A 257 -6.08 24.78 5.05
N HIS A 258 -5.37 25.30 4.06
CA HIS A 258 -5.67 26.60 3.48
C HIS A 258 -5.32 26.60 1.99
N GLN A 259 -5.99 27.47 1.22
CA GLN A 259 -5.63 27.66 -0.18
C GLN A 259 -4.48 28.66 -0.30
N CYS A 260 -3.46 28.29 -1.08
CA CYS A 260 -2.34 29.18 -1.40
C CYS A 260 -2.79 30.21 -2.42
N ALA A 261 -2.69 31.50 -2.07
CA ALA A 261 -3.00 32.61 -2.97
C ALA A 261 -1.79 33.09 -3.81
N GLY A 262 -0.72 32.30 -3.90
CA GLY A 262 0.53 32.72 -4.55
C GLY A 262 0.51 32.70 -6.08
N CYS A 263 -0.41 31.95 -6.71
CA CYS A 263 -0.59 31.89 -8.16
C CYS A 263 -1.97 31.29 -8.50
N SER A 264 -2.31 31.21 -9.79
CA SER A 264 -3.60 30.71 -10.28
C SER A 264 -3.90 29.23 -9.96
N ASN A 265 -2.91 28.45 -9.53
CA ASN A 265 -3.12 27.05 -9.17
C ASN A 265 -3.94 26.88 -7.88
N ASN A 266 -3.97 27.87 -7.00
CA ASN A 266 -4.73 27.86 -5.73
C ASN A 266 -4.58 26.54 -4.96
N CYS A 267 -3.34 26.03 -4.87
CA CYS A 267 -3.05 24.74 -4.24
C CYS A 267 -3.58 24.70 -2.81
N GLU A 268 -4.16 23.58 -2.43
CA GLU A 268 -4.53 23.29 -1.05
C GLU A 268 -3.28 22.89 -0.26
N ILE A 269 -2.95 23.66 0.76
CA ILE A 269 -1.78 23.43 1.63
C ILE A 269 -2.25 22.81 2.93
N VAL A 270 -1.72 21.64 3.23
CA VAL A 270 -1.94 20.93 4.50
C VAL A 270 -0.81 21.26 5.44
N THR A 271 -1.15 21.64 6.67
CA THR A 271 -0.21 21.91 7.76
C THR A 271 -0.54 21.00 8.93
N ILE A 272 0.46 20.27 9.42
CA ILE A 272 0.36 19.46 10.64
C ILE A 272 1.12 20.15 11.75
N THR A 273 0.45 20.30 12.88
CA THR A 273 1.04 20.81 14.12
C THR A 273 1.00 19.74 15.19
N GLU A 274 1.96 19.78 16.09
CA GLU A 274 2.02 18.90 17.26
C GLU A 274 1.95 19.70 18.55
N GLU A 275 1.30 19.11 19.55
CA GLU A 275 1.31 19.56 20.93
C GLU A 275 1.73 18.39 21.82
N ASP A 276 2.74 18.62 22.63
CA ASP A 276 3.22 17.66 23.61
C ASP A 276 2.34 17.74 24.87
N PRO A 277 1.66 16.67 25.29
CA PRO A 277 0.85 16.66 26.48
C PRO A 277 1.67 16.91 27.78
N ASP A 278 2.96 16.51 27.75
CA ASP A 278 3.87 16.68 28.89
C ASP A 278 4.45 18.11 28.98
N ASN A 279 4.36 18.86 27.86
CA ASN A 279 4.81 20.25 27.79
C ASN A 279 3.76 21.12 27.06
N PRO A 280 2.61 21.42 27.71
CA PRO A 280 1.51 22.14 27.09
C PRO A 280 1.92 23.57 26.73
N LEU A 281 1.36 24.06 25.61
CA LEU A 281 1.62 25.42 25.11
C LEU A 281 1.23 26.46 26.15
N LYS A 282 2.10 27.47 26.34
CA LYS A 282 1.80 28.64 27.15
C LYS A 282 0.82 29.56 26.42
N GLU A 283 0.13 30.41 27.16
CA GLU A 283 -0.82 31.36 26.59
C GLU A 283 -0.12 32.25 25.55
N GLY A 284 -0.64 32.26 24.31
CA GLY A 284 -0.06 32.98 23.17
C GLY A 284 1.02 32.24 22.38
N GLU A 285 1.44 31.07 22.81
CA GLU A 285 2.39 30.24 22.08
C GLU A 285 1.68 29.47 20.95
N LYS A 286 2.31 29.41 19.76
CA LYS A 286 1.76 28.66 18.61
C LYS A 286 2.24 27.23 18.62
N PRO A 287 1.38 26.25 18.24
CA PRO A 287 1.80 24.87 18.15
C PRO A 287 2.91 24.71 17.11
N LYS A 288 3.82 23.79 17.37
CA LYS A 288 4.95 23.50 16.49
C LYS A 288 4.46 22.87 15.19
N ILE A 289 4.82 23.48 14.06
CA ILE A 289 4.58 22.92 12.73
C ILE A 289 5.60 21.84 12.50
N ILE A 290 5.15 20.60 12.27
CA ILE A 290 6.02 19.44 12.03
C ILE A 290 6.07 19.02 10.57
N ALA A 291 5.04 19.37 9.78
CA ALA A 291 5.01 19.11 8.36
C ALA A 291 4.08 20.08 7.63
N ARG A 292 4.40 20.34 6.38
CA ARG A 292 3.55 21.11 5.48
C ARG A 292 3.80 20.63 4.04
N TRP A 293 2.72 20.42 3.27
CA TRP A 293 2.80 19.97 1.87
C TRP A 293 1.53 20.35 1.09
N GLY A 294 1.49 20.00 -0.21
CA GLY A 294 0.34 20.18 -1.11
C GLY A 294 0.56 21.24 -2.19
N GLY A 295 1.67 21.98 -2.16
CA GLY A 295 2.02 22.93 -3.20
C GLY A 295 2.74 22.25 -4.37
N THR A 296 2.32 22.53 -5.61
CA THR A 296 3.00 22.03 -6.82
C THR A 296 4.40 22.63 -7.05
N CYS A 297 4.71 23.74 -6.39
CA CYS A 297 5.99 24.47 -6.55
C CYS A 297 7.00 24.22 -5.43
N GLY A 298 6.69 23.35 -4.46
CA GLY A 298 7.56 23.06 -3.31
C GLY A 298 7.74 24.20 -2.29
N LYS A 299 7.15 25.38 -2.51
CA LYS A 299 7.32 26.55 -1.63
C LYS A 299 6.90 26.30 -0.18
N TRP A 300 5.96 25.39 0.02
CA TRP A 300 5.35 25.11 1.31
C TRP A 300 5.86 23.81 1.96
N ASP A 301 6.67 23.04 1.25
CA ASP A 301 7.11 21.74 1.72
C ASP A 301 8.08 21.93 2.91
N LEU A 302 7.62 21.49 4.08
CA LEU A 302 8.41 21.26 5.28
C LEU A 302 8.30 19.76 5.57
N ALA A 303 9.36 19.04 5.32
CA ALA A 303 9.52 17.64 5.66
C ALA A 303 10.76 17.45 6.52
#